data_caffca02d63af27c92a7edc1e6bbfbe7
#
_entry.id   caffca02d63af27c92a7edc1e6bbfbe7
#
_cell.length_a   1.000
_cell.length_b   1.000
_cell.length_c   1.000
_cell.angle_alpha   90.00
_cell.angle_beta   90.00
_cell.angle_gamma   90.00
#
_symmetry.space_group_name_H-M   'P 1'
#
loop_
_entity.id
_entity.type
_entity.pdbx_description
1 polymer ?
#
loop_
_entity_poly.entity_id
_entity_poly.type
_entity_poly.pdbx_seq_one_letter_code
_entity_poly.pdbx_strand_id
1 'polypeptide(L)'
;NLPEEQPNENDEIAKLYSSFKKMLQGMIEKEKVRGVLDKVVSSEIAEEILKGEVALGGEERVVAVLFADIRSFTTISEALSAGDLKILLNEFFTPITEIIFKHSGTIDKYVGDMVMAFWGAPLDDEFHRANAIKAAIEMLEKVDEMKSEFEERGFPEVKIGVGLNTGFMNVGDMGSTYRRSYTVLGDAVNLGSRLEGLTKFYGIKLLVGQETAKELDGFLFRAIDKVKVKGKHEAIECFEPMGEIGDANDELKASVEEYHDALESYY
;
A
#
# COMPACT_ATOMS: atom_id res chain seq x y z
N ASN A 1 32.27 -16.16 16.75
CA ASN A 1 32.58 -17.01 17.91
C ASN A 1 33.44 -16.21 18.87
N LEU A 2 32.90 -15.84 20.02
CA LEU A 2 33.67 -15.24 21.13
C LEU A 2 34.37 -16.34 21.89
N PRO A 3 35.58 -16.11 22.41
CA PRO A 3 36.31 -17.10 23.23
C PRO A 3 35.51 -17.51 24.46
N GLU A 4 35.49 -18.81 24.77
CA GLU A 4 34.75 -19.37 25.91
C GLU A 4 35.45 -19.15 27.29
N GLU A 5 36.64 -18.57 27.35
CA GLU A 5 37.33 -18.29 28.61
C GLU A 5 36.69 -17.09 29.31
N GLN A 6 36.00 -17.35 30.44
CA GLN A 6 35.44 -16.29 31.29
C GLN A 6 36.56 -15.71 32.17
N PRO A 7 36.84 -14.40 32.06
CA PRO A 7 37.78 -13.74 32.96
C PRO A 7 37.21 -13.71 34.40
N ASN A 8 38.11 -13.69 35.40
CA ASN A 8 37.78 -13.71 36.81
C ASN A 8 36.89 -12.51 37.18
N GLU A 9 35.76 -12.69 37.91
CA GLU A 9 34.67 -11.72 38.13
C GLU A 9 35.09 -10.35 38.72
N ASN A 10 36.31 -10.23 39.22
CA ASN A 10 36.82 -9.00 39.86
C ASN A 10 37.81 -8.19 39.03
N ASP A 11 38.04 -8.56 37.77
CA ASP A 11 38.97 -7.86 36.88
C ASP A 11 38.26 -6.81 36.04
N GLU A 12 38.87 -5.66 35.77
CA GLU A 12 38.37 -4.61 34.87
C GLU A 12 38.09 -5.15 33.47
N ILE A 13 38.89 -6.15 33.05
CA ILE A 13 38.72 -6.86 31.77
C ILE A 13 37.39 -7.64 31.75
N ALA A 14 37.00 -8.28 32.86
CA ALA A 14 35.72 -8.99 32.96
C ALA A 14 34.52 -8.06 32.88
N LYS A 15 34.62 -6.86 33.48
CA LYS A 15 33.59 -5.80 33.37
C LYS A 15 33.50 -5.27 31.95
N LEU A 16 34.63 -5.03 31.29
CA LEU A 16 34.69 -4.60 29.90
C LEU A 16 34.05 -5.64 28.97
N TYR A 17 34.43 -6.92 29.15
CA TYR A 17 33.90 -8.05 28.38
C TYR A 17 32.38 -8.20 28.57
N SER A 18 31.88 -8.10 29.81
CA SER A 18 30.46 -8.18 30.10
C SER A 18 29.68 -7.02 29.47
N SER A 19 30.22 -5.80 29.50
CA SER A 19 29.65 -4.60 28.87
C SER A 19 29.62 -4.73 27.35
N PHE A 20 30.72 -5.22 26.77
CA PHE A 20 30.83 -5.49 25.34
C PHE A 20 29.82 -6.56 24.87
N LYS A 21 29.68 -7.65 25.65
CA LYS A 21 28.70 -8.70 25.38
C LYS A 21 27.27 -8.19 25.43
N LYS A 22 26.93 -7.35 26.42
CA LYS A 22 25.61 -6.68 26.50
C LYS A 22 25.36 -5.77 25.31
N MET A 23 26.36 -4.99 24.91
CA MET A 23 26.27 -4.11 23.74
C MET A 23 26.02 -4.92 22.46
N LEU A 24 26.77 -6.01 22.23
CA LEU A 24 26.56 -6.90 21.08
C LEU A 24 25.19 -7.53 21.09
N GLN A 25 24.68 -7.98 22.22
CA GLN A 25 23.36 -8.53 22.36
C GLN A 25 22.27 -7.47 21.99
N GLY A 26 22.41 -6.25 22.51
CA GLY A 26 21.51 -5.14 22.16
C GLY A 26 21.55 -4.78 20.67
N MET A 27 22.73 -4.82 20.04
CA MET A 27 22.86 -4.61 18.60
C MET A 27 22.16 -5.71 17.78
N ILE A 28 22.35 -6.98 18.15
CA ILE A 28 21.69 -8.12 17.49
C ILE A 28 20.17 -8.05 17.64
N GLU A 29 19.69 -7.65 18.80
CA GLU A 29 18.26 -7.50 19.07
C GLU A 29 17.67 -6.34 18.26
N LYS A 30 18.34 -5.19 18.21
CA LYS A 30 17.97 -4.05 17.39
C LYS A 30 17.91 -4.41 15.89
N GLU A 31 18.91 -5.16 15.40
CA GLU A 31 18.96 -5.61 14.00
C GLU A 31 17.81 -6.59 13.67
N LYS A 32 17.46 -7.48 14.59
CA LYS A 32 16.29 -8.36 14.42
C LYS A 32 14.99 -7.59 14.35
N VAL A 33 14.80 -6.61 15.23
CA VAL A 33 13.61 -5.75 15.23
C VAL A 33 13.54 -4.95 13.91
N ARG A 34 14.67 -4.37 13.48
CA ARG A 34 14.77 -3.68 12.18
C ARG A 34 14.35 -4.60 11.03
N GLY A 35 14.91 -5.81 10.96
CA GLY A 35 14.58 -6.77 9.88
C GLY A 35 13.11 -7.25 9.88
N VAL A 36 12.36 -7.06 10.96
CA VAL A 36 10.90 -7.26 10.98
C VAL A 36 10.18 -6.03 10.47
N LEU A 37 10.60 -4.83 10.89
CA LEU A 37 10.01 -3.56 10.45
C LEU A 37 10.21 -3.34 8.95
N ASP A 38 11.40 -3.61 8.41
CA ASP A 38 11.73 -3.49 6.97
C ASP A 38 10.83 -4.35 6.05
N LYS A 39 10.06 -5.27 6.62
CA LYS A 39 9.06 -6.07 5.87
C LYS A 39 7.67 -5.46 5.83
N VAL A 40 7.43 -4.42 6.59
CA VAL A 40 6.10 -3.80 6.76
C VAL A 40 6.11 -2.35 6.28
N VAL A 41 7.23 -1.65 6.50
CA VAL A 41 7.42 -0.25 6.15
C VAL A 41 8.73 -0.06 5.40
N SER A 42 8.89 1.07 4.69
CA SER A 42 10.17 1.42 4.07
C SER A 42 11.28 1.58 5.12
N SER A 43 12.53 1.44 4.70
CA SER A 43 13.69 1.54 5.60
C SER A 43 13.75 2.88 6.34
N GLU A 44 13.34 3.97 5.68
CA GLU A 44 13.30 5.32 6.25
C GLU A 44 12.29 5.40 7.39
N ILE A 45 11.07 4.87 7.18
CA ILE A 45 10.03 4.81 8.21
C ILE A 45 10.47 3.92 9.38
N ALA A 46 11.10 2.77 9.10
CA ALA A 46 11.64 1.88 10.12
C ALA A 46 12.68 2.58 11.01
N GLU A 47 13.55 3.42 10.43
CA GLU A 47 14.53 4.19 11.18
C GLU A 47 13.87 5.20 12.14
N GLU A 48 12.86 5.94 11.69
CA GLU A 48 12.14 6.90 12.54
C GLU A 48 11.39 6.22 13.68
N ILE A 49 10.76 5.07 13.42
CA ILE A 49 10.15 4.23 14.46
C ILE A 49 11.19 3.79 15.51
N LEU A 50 12.36 3.34 15.06
CA LEU A 50 13.43 2.87 15.94
C LEU A 50 14.12 3.99 16.75
N LYS A 51 14.04 5.25 16.27
CA LYS A 51 14.47 6.43 17.04
C LYS A 51 13.48 6.80 18.15
N GLY A 52 12.25 6.26 18.09
CA GLY A 52 11.19 6.56 19.05
C GLY A 52 10.47 7.89 18.79
N GLU A 53 10.62 8.44 17.58
CA GLU A 53 9.99 9.71 17.17
C GLU A 53 8.55 9.50 16.68
N VAL A 54 8.14 8.24 16.47
CA VAL A 54 6.81 7.86 16.01
C VAL A 54 5.97 7.33 17.15
N ALA A 55 4.86 7.97 17.45
CA ALA A 55 3.86 7.46 18.38
C ALA A 55 3.04 6.36 17.68
N LEU A 56 3.17 5.11 18.15
CA LEU A 56 2.39 3.96 17.64
C LEU A 56 0.98 3.89 18.24
N GLY A 57 0.59 4.85 19.08
CA GLY A 57 -0.75 4.96 19.65
C GLY A 57 -1.82 5.24 18.59
N GLY A 58 -3.06 4.78 18.85
CA GLY A 58 -4.18 5.08 17.94
C GLY A 58 -4.48 6.58 17.90
N GLU A 59 -4.49 7.17 16.72
CA GLU A 59 -4.82 8.57 16.48
C GLU A 59 -5.68 8.71 15.23
N GLU A 60 -6.47 9.76 15.17
CA GLU A 60 -7.27 10.09 14.00
C GLU A 60 -6.42 10.97 13.06
N ARG A 61 -6.21 10.48 11.84
CA ARG A 61 -5.44 11.15 10.79
C ARG A 61 -6.16 11.11 9.45
N VAL A 62 -5.83 12.07 8.59
CA VAL A 62 -6.19 11.99 7.17
C VAL A 62 -5.13 11.18 6.46
N VAL A 63 -5.50 10.02 5.97
CA VAL A 63 -4.60 9.11 5.23
C VAL A 63 -5.25 8.64 3.94
N ALA A 64 -4.43 8.26 2.97
CA ALA A 64 -4.89 7.58 1.76
C ALA A 64 -4.73 6.06 1.95
N VAL A 65 -5.76 5.28 1.61
CA VAL A 65 -5.75 3.82 1.67
C VAL A 65 -5.98 3.24 0.28
N LEU A 66 -5.21 2.23 -0.06
CA LEU A 66 -5.26 1.52 -1.32
C LEU A 66 -5.61 0.05 -1.10
N PHE A 67 -6.47 -0.47 -1.96
CA PHE A 67 -6.77 -1.88 -2.13
C PHE A 67 -6.46 -2.27 -3.57
N ALA A 68 -5.64 -3.29 -3.77
CA ALA A 68 -5.34 -3.84 -5.08
C ALA A 68 -5.59 -5.35 -5.05
N ASP A 69 -6.43 -5.85 -5.96
CA ASP A 69 -6.87 -7.25 -5.99
C ASP A 69 -6.69 -7.85 -7.39
N ILE A 70 -6.30 -9.13 -7.47
CA ILE A 70 -6.11 -9.82 -8.74
C ILE A 70 -7.47 -10.18 -9.35
N ARG A 71 -7.68 -9.80 -10.59
CA ARG A 71 -8.90 -10.13 -11.32
C ARG A 71 -9.05 -11.63 -11.54
N SER A 72 -10.23 -12.15 -11.18
CA SER A 72 -10.57 -13.57 -11.37
C SER A 72 -9.60 -14.54 -10.66
N PHE A 73 -9.03 -14.14 -9.53
CA PHE A 73 -8.06 -14.94 -8.78
C PHE A 73 -8.54 -16.35 -8.46
N THR A 74 -9.82 -16.52 -8.12
CA THR A 74 -10.41 -17.84 -7.88
C THR A 74 -10.17 -18.80 -9.07
N THR A 75 -10.41 -18.31 -10.28
CA THR A 75 -10.19 -19.11 -11.51
C THR A 75 -8.69 -19.42 -11.70
N ILE A 76 -7.81 -18.46 -11.42
CA ILE A 76 -6.36 -18.63 -11.47
C ILE A 76 -5.92 -19.68 -10.45
N SER A 77 -6.40 -19.58 -9.23
CA SER A 77 -6.04 -20.50 -8.14
C SER A 77 -6.53 -21.92 -8.35
N GLU A 78 -7.66 -22.10 -9.02
CA GLU A 78 -8.18 -23.42 -9.39
C GLU A 78 -7.41 -24.07 -10.56
N ALA A 79 -6.81 -23.25 -11.43
CA ALA A 79 -6.06 -23.73 -12.61
C ALA A 79 -4.60 -24.10 -12.29
N LEU A 80 -4.04 -23.61 -11.20
CA LEU A 80 -2.62 -23.78 -10.84
C LEU A 80 -2.43 -24.82 -9.73
N SER A 81 -1.26 -25.46 -9.72
CA SER A 81 -0.83 -26.22 -8.55
C SER A 81 -0.55 -25.26 -7.37
N ALA A 82 -0.62 -25.76 -6.13
CA ALA A 82 -0.29 -24.94 -4.95
C ALA A 82 1.14 -24.39 -4.97
N GLY A 83 2.08 -25.10 -5.62
CA GLY A 83 3.45 -24.67 -5.81
C GLY A 83 3.55 -23.51 -6.80
N ASP A 84 2.91 -23.62 -7.95
CA ASP A 84 2.90 -22.59 -8.99
C ASP A 84 2.15 -21.34 -8.53
N LEU A 85 1.02 -21.52 -7.83
CA LEU A 85 0.27 -20.40 -7.23
C LEU A 85 1.13 -19.62 -6.25
N LYS A 86 1.90 -20.29 -5.38
CA LYS A 86 2.83 -19.64 -4.46
C LYS A 86 3.91 -18.85 -5.22
N ILE A 87 4.46 -19.40 -6.30
CA ILE A 87 5.47 -18.73 -7.12
C ILE A 87 4.86 -17.46 -7.74
N LEU A 88 3.70 -17.59 -8.40
CA LEU A 88 2.99 -16.47 -9.01
C LEU A 88 2.73 -15.34 -8.00
N LEU A 89 2.17 -15.66 -6.83
CA LEU A 89 1.87 -14.66 -5.79
C LEU A 89 3.14 -13.99 -5.26
N ASN A 90 4.23 -14.71 -5.02
CA ASN A 90 5.47 -14.12 -4.54
C ASN A 90 6.08 -13.17 -5.59
N GLU A 91 6.05 -13.55 -6.85
CA GLU A 91 6.54 -12.73 -7.95
C GLU A 91 5.65 -11.51 -8.21
N PHE A 92 4.35 -11.63 -7.98
CA PHE A 92 3.42 -10.50 -8.01
C PHE A 92 3.64 -9.55 -6.82
N PHE A 93 3.68 -10.06 -5.58
CA PHE A 93 3.76 -9.20 -4.40
C PHE A 93 5.09 -8.45 -4.28
N THR A 94 6.20 -9.03 -4.73
CA THR A 94 7.52 -8.41 -4.56
C THR A 94 7.62 -7.04 -5.23
N PRO A 95 7.41 -6.88 -6.56
CA PRO A 95 7.49 -5.57 -7.20
C PRO A 95 6.39 -4.61 -6.74
N ILE A 96 5.18 -5.11 -6.42
CA ILE A 96 4.11 -4.29 -5.89
C ILE A 96 4.50 -3.66 -4.55
N THR A 97 5.12 -4.44 -3.67
CA THR A 97 5.63 -3.95 -2.38
C THR A 97 6.74 -2.92 -2.56
N GLU A 98 7.68 -3.18 -3.47
CA GLU A 98 8.77 -2.25 -3.79
C GLU A 98 8.23 -0.91 -4.30
N ILE A 99 7.22 -0.92 -5.16
CA ILE A 99 6.56 0.29 -5.67
C ILE A 99 5.88 1.05 -4.53
N ILE A 100 5.14 0.38 -3.66
CA ILE A 100 4.49 1.00 -2.51
C ILE A 100 5.53 1.69 -1.61
N PHE A 101 6.64 1.03 -1.29
CA PHE A 101 7.72 1.59 -0.47
C PHE A 101 8.44 2.75 -1.18
N LYS A 102 8.71 2.64 -2.48
CA LYS A 102 9.30 3.70 -3.32
C LYS A 102 8.50 5.01 -3.22
N HIS A 103 7.18 4.91 -3.13
CA HIS A 103 6.28 6.05 -2.98
C HIS A 103 5.90 6.35 -1.52
N SER A 104 6.72 5.95 -0.55
CA SER A 104 6.53 6.22 0.89
C SER A 104 5.25 5.61 1.49
N GLY A 105 4.73 4.54 0.90
CA GLY A 105 3.58 3.80 1.41
C GLY A 105 3.94 2.80 2.50
N THR A 106 2.98 2.48 3.33
CA THR A 106 3.05 1.44 4.36
C THR A 106 2.15 0.28 3.98
N ILE A 107 2.69 -0.95 3.97
CA ILE A 107 1.87 -2.16 3.80
C ILE A 107 1.10 -2.42 5.09
N ASP A 108 -0.22 -2.51 5.00
CA ASP A 108 -1.05 -2.98 6.11
C ASP A 108 -1.02 -4.52 6.18
N LYS A 109 -1.49 -5.15 5.13
CA LYS A 109 -1.56 -6.62 5.05
C LYS A 109 -1.78 -7.12 3.63
N TYR A 110 -1.51 -8.42 3.46
CA TYR A 110 -1.99 -9.20 2.32
C TYR A 110 -3.18 -10.06 2.77
N VAL A 111 -4.24 -10.10 1.99
CA VAL A 111 -5.43 -10.93 2.25
C VAL A 111 -5.71 -11.78 1.01
N GLY A 112 -5.19 -13.00 1.01
CA GLY A 112 -5.20 -13.84 -0.21
C GLY A 112 -4.30 -13.22 -1.29
N ASP A 113 -4.90 -12.75 -2.36
CA ASP A 113 -4.27 -12.06 -3.48
C ASP A 113 -4.36 -10.52 -3.39
N MET A 114 -5.10 -10.01 -2.42
CA MET A 114 -5.29 -8.57 -2.22
C MET A 114 -4.15 -7.97 -1.41
N VAL A 115 -3.68 -6.81 -1.85
CA VAL A 115 -2.75 -5.94 -1.12
C VAL A 115 -3.52 -4.77 -0.53
N MET A 116 -3.34 -4.50 0.76
CA MET A 116 -3.80 -3.30 1.42
C MET A 116 -2.60 -2.47 1.86
N ALA A 117 -2.58 -1.19 1.48
CA ALA A 117 -1.53 -0.25 1.85
C ALA A 117 -2.12 1.13 2.15
N PHE A 118 -1.37 1.98 2.84
CA PHE A 118 -1.80 3.34 3.14
C PHE A 118 -0.62 4.32 3.18
N TRP A 119 -0.93 5.64 3.07
CA TRP A 119 0.02 6.76 3.05
C TRP A 119 -0.42 7.84 4.01
N GLY A 120 0.54 8.59 4.59
CA GLY A 120 0.29 9.65 5.57
C GLY A 120 0.38 9.18 7.00
N ALA A 121 0.85 7.94 7.22
CA ALA A 121 1.18 7.38 8.53
C ALA A 121 2.17 6.22 8.36
N PRO A 122 3.01 5.92 9.38
CA PRO A 122 3.12 6.57 10.68
C PRO A 122 3.74 7.97 10.63
N LEU A 123 4.48 8.31 9.57
CA LEU A 123 5.03 9.63 9.35
C LEU A 123 4.02 10.52 8.63
N ASP A 124 4.06 11.82 8.94
CA ASP A 124 3.31 12.80 8.17
C ASP A 124 3.87 12.88 6.76
N ASP A 125 2.98 12.81 5.78
CA ASP A 125 3.31 12.97 4.36
C ASP A 125 2.30 13.95 3.73
N GLU A 126 2.76 15.16 3.46
CA GLU A 126 1.97 16.20 2.79
C GLU A 126 1.52 15.76 1.39
N PHE A 127 2.30 14.88 0.74
CA PHE A 127 2.03 14.36 -0.59
C PHE A 127 1.35 12.99 -0.61
N HIS A 128 0.84 12.50 0.51
CA HIS A 128 0.27 11.16 0.64
C HIS A 128 -0.75 10.79 -0.45
N ARG A 129 -1.60 11.73 -0.90
CA ARG A 129 -2.57 11.50 -1.97
C ARG A 129 -1.89 11.29 -3.33
N ALA A 130 -0.96 12.19 -3.67
CA ALA A 130 -0.22 12.12 -4.91
C ALA A 130 0.67 10.87 -4.97
N ASN A 131 1.38 10.56 -3.87
CA ASN A 131 2.21 9.38 -3.75
C ASN A 131 1.40 8.09 -3.90
N ALA A 132 0.22 8.02 -3.32
CA ALA A 132 -0.68 6.88 -3.45
C ALA A 132 -1.18 6.68 -4.90
N ILE A 133 -1.51 7.78 -5.62
CA ILE A 133 -1.91 7.70 -7.04
C ILE A 133 -0.73 7.27 -7.91
N LYS A 134 0.47 7.84 -7.71
CA LYS A 134 1.68 7.44 -8.44
C LYS A 134 2.00 5.97 -8.23
N ALA A 135 1.94 5.49 -6.99
CA ALA A 135 2.10 4.08 -6.70
C ALA A 135 1.06 3.22 -7.43
N ALA A 136 -0.20 3.60 -7.41
CA ALA A 136 -1.26 2.86 -8.09
C ALA A 136 -1.06 2.78 -9.61
N ILE A 137 -0.65 3.88 -10.25
CA ILE A 137 -0.35 3.92 -11.70
C ILE A 137 0.86 3.02 -12.00
N GLU A 138 1.97 3.18 -11.29
CA GLU A 138 3.18 2.36 -11.48
C GLU A 138 2.92 0.87 -11.22
N MET A 139 2.06 0.52 -10.26
CA MET A 139 1.64 -0.87 -10.02
C MET A 139 0.91 -1.45 -11.24
N LEU A 140 0.01 -0.68 -11.85
CA LEU A 140 -0.72 -1.11 -13.05
C LEU A 140 0.22 -1.32 -14.24
N GLU A 141 1.16 -0.40 -14.46
CA GLU A 141 2.19 -0.51 -15.50
C GLU A 141 3.07 -1.75 -15.26
N LYS A 142 3.50 -1.97 -14.01
CA LYS A 142 4.32 -3.12 -13.63
C LYS A 142 3.62 -4.44 -13.89
N VAL A 143 2.33 -4.54 -13.57
CA VAL A 143 1.54 -5.75 -13.85
C VAL A 143 1.39 -5.99 -15.36
N ASP A 144 1.21 -4.93 -16.15
CA ASP A 144 1.16 -5.04 -17.61
C ASP A 144 2.54 -5.49 -18.18
N GLU A 145 3.67 -5.02 -17.62
CA GLU A 145 5.02 -5.48 -18.01
C GLU A 145 5.25 -6.97 -17.71
N MET A 146 4.77 -7.45 -16.56
CA MET A 146 4.95 -8.85 -16.13
C MET A 146 4.17 -9.86 -16.99
N LYS A 147 3.21 -9.39 -17.79
CA LYS A 147 2.32 -10.24 -18.57
C LYS A 147 3.08 -11.20 -19.48
N SER A 148 4.03 -10.71 -20.27
CA SER A 148 4.79 -11.54 -21.22
C SER A 148 5.65 -12.60 -20.51
N GLU A 149 6.27 -12.26 -19.38
CA GLU A 149 7.08 -13.19 -18.59
C GLU A 149 6.22 -14.31 -18.00
N PHE A 150 5.04 -13.99 -17.50
CA PHE A 150 4.10 -14.99 -16.97
C PHE A 150 3.55 -15.91 -18.07
N GLU A 151 3.21 -15.35 -19.24
CA GLU A 151 2.77 -16.14 -20.40
C GLU A 151 3.84 -17.12 -20.90
N GLU A 152 5.11 -16.69 -21.02
CA GLU A 152 6.24 -17.55 -21.41
C GLU A 152 6.45 -18.75 -20.47
N ARG A 153 6.12 -18.56 -19.19
CA ARG A 153 6.23 -19.60 -18.15
C ARG A 153 4.96 -20.43 -18.01
N GLY A 154 3.93 -20.16 -18.82
CA GLY A 154 2.66 -20.88 -18.79
C GLY A 154 1.73 -20.50 -17.64
N PHE A 155 1.98 -19.37 -16.98
CA PHE A 155 1.06 -18.80 -16.02
C PHE A 155 -0.09 -18.06 -16.72
N PRO A 156 -1.29 -18.02 -16.10
CA PRO A 156 -2.38 -17.23 -16.62
C PRO A 156 -2.07 -15.73 -16.55
N GLU A 157 -2.71 -14.94 -17.40
CA GLU A 157 -2.60 -13.49 -17.40
C GLU A 157 -3.10 -12.93 -16.04
N VAL A 158 -2.25 -12.11 -15.40
CA VAL A 158 -2.59 -11.40 -14.18
C VAL A 158 -3.01 -9.98 -14.53
N LYS A 159 -4.17 -9.57 -14.01
CA LYS A 159 -4.69 -8.20 -14.07
C LYS A 159 -5.12 -7.81 -12.68
N ILE A 160 -5.00 -6.53 -12.34
CA ILE A 160 -5.46 -6.02 -11.05
C ILE A 160 -6.54 -4.94 -11.20
N GLY A 161 -7.36 -4.82 -10.15
CA GLY A 161 -8.19 -3.66 -9.90
C GLY A 161 -7.65 -2.92 -8.69
N VAL A 162 -7.64 -1.59 -8.75
CA VAL A 162 -7.13 -0.75 -7.67
C VAL A 162 -8.19 0.25 -7.24
N GLY A 163 -8.51 0.25 -5.95
CA GLY A 163 -9.37 1.25 -5.30
C GLY A 163 -8.56 2.08 -4.32
N LEU A 164 -8.65 3.40 -4.42
CA LEU A 164 -7.93 4.34 -3.57
C LEU A 164 -8.88 5.36 -2.97
N ASN A 165 -8.81 5.57 -1.67
CA ASN A 165 -9.62 6.57 -1.00
C ASN A 165 -8.83 7.31 0.08
N THR A 166 -9.13 8.57 0.28
CA THR A 166 -8.56 9.41 1.32
C THR A 166 -9.65 9.85 2.29
N GLY A 167 -9.29 9.97 3.56
CA GLY A 167 -10.21 10.49 4.58
C GLY A 167 -9.68 10.32 5.99
N PHE A 168 -10.45 10.76 6.96
CA PHE A 168 -10.16 10.51 8.37
C PHE A 168 -10.24 9.03 8.69
N MET A 169 -9.17 8.50 9.26
CA MET A 169 -9.07 7.12 9.70
C MET A 169 -8.39 7.07 11.06
N ASN A 170 -8.77 6.09 11.87
CA ASN A 170 -8.06 5.79 13.10
C ASN A 170 -6.85 4.93 12.74
N VAL A 171 -5.66 5.45 13.00
CA VAL A 171 -4.37 4.83 12.65
C VAL A 171 -3.65 4.45 13.92
N GLY A 172 -3.13 3.24 13.99
CA GLY A 172 -2.33 2.84 15.15
C GLY A 172 -2.23 1.35 15.36
N ASP A 173 -1.64 0.99 16.49
CA ASP A 173 -1.46 -0.39 16.92
C ASP A 173 -2.77 -0.95 17.48
N MET A 174 -3.44 -1.77 16.69
CA MET A 174 -4.78 -2.31 16.99
C MET A 174 -4.76 -3.83 17.04
N GLY A 175 -5.58 -4.38 17.91
CA GLY A 175 -5.75 -5.83 18.06
C GLY A 175 -5.99 -6.28 19.49
N SER A 176 -5.66 -7.54 19.76
CA SER A 176 -5.76 -8.14 21.09
C SER A 176 -4.43 -8.03 21.85
N THR A 177 -4.45 -8.41 23.13
CA THR A 177 -3.22 -8.54 23.95
C THR A 177 -2.19 -9.50 23.35
N TYR A 178 -2.63 -10.46 22.53
CA TYR A 178 -1.77 -11.50 21.96
C TYR A 178 -1.33 -11.22 20.51
N ARG A 179 -2.09 -10.38 19.79
CA ARG A 179 -1.79 -10.05 18.39
C ARG A 179 -2.21 -8.62 18.11
N ARG A 180 -1.25 -7.80 17.74
CA ARG A 180 -1.43 -6.42 17.32
C ARG A 180 -0.87 -6.22 15.93
N SER A 181 -1.44 -5.25 15.22
CA SER A 181 -0.96 -4.80 13.92
C SER A 181 -1.14 -3.30 13.84
N TYR A 182 -0.14 -2.62 13.31
CA TYR A 182 -0.29 -1.23 12.93
C TYR A 182 -1.16 -1.16 11.68
N THR A 183 -2.32 -0.55 11.78
CA THR A 183 -3.37 -0.61 10.75
C THR A 183 -4.24 0.65 10.77
N VAL A 184 -5.08 0.79 9.76
CA VAL A 184 -6.06 1.86 9.62
C VAL A 184 -7.49 1.33 9.70
N LEU A 185 -8.37 2.04 10.41
CA LEU A 185 -9.79 1.71 10.55
C LEU A 185 -10.67 2.95 10.31
N GLY A 186 -11.81 2.75 9.68
CA GLY A 186 -12.80 3.81 9.48
C GLY A 186 -13.67 3.59 8.23
N ASP A 187 -14.68 4.44 8.08
CA ASP A 187 -15.56 4.43 6.91
C ASP A 187 -14.80 4.69 5.61
N ALA A 188 -13.77 5.54 5.67
CA ALA A 188 -12.93 5.84 4.53
C ALA A 188 -12.14 4.61 4.04
N VAL A 189 -11.75 3.69 4.94
CA VAL A 189 -11.12 2.40 4.59
C VAL A 189 -12.12 1.52 3.85
N ASN A 190 -13.33 1.39 4.36
CA ASN A 190 -14.39 0.59 3.73
C ASN A 190 -14.74 1.14 2.34
N LEU A 191 -14.69 2.46 2.16
CA LEU A 191 -14.91 3.07 0.85
C LEU A 191 -13.82 2.68 -0.13
N GLY A 192 -12.54 2.72 0.26
CA GLY A 192 -11.41 2.30 -0.59
C GLY A 192 -11.59 0.86 -1.13
N SER A 193 -11.96 -0.08 -0.25
CA SER A 193 -12.25 -1.46 -0.65
C SER A 193 -13.43 -1.57 -1.63
N ARG A 194 -14.48 -0.74 -1.46
CA ARG A 194 -15.63 -0.74 -2.38
C ARG A 194 -15.27 -0.14 -3.73
N LEU A 195 -14.43 0.89 -3.77
CA LEU A 195 -13.95 1.48 -5.02
C LEU A 195 -13.14 0.45 -5.82
N GLU A 196 -12.32 -0.37 -5.17
CA GLU A 196 -11.66 -1.50 -5.84
C GLU A 196 -12.70 -2.40 -6.53
N GLY A 197 -13.70 -2.90 -5.79
CA GLY A 197 -14.74 -3.76 -6.36
C GLY A 197 -15.53 -3.11 -7.52
N LEU A 198 -15.76 -1.80 -7.48
CA LEU A 198 -16.45 -1.05 -8.54
C LEU A 198 -15.61 -0.92 -9.81
N THR A 199 -14.29 -1.03 -9.75
CA THR A 199 -13.45 -1.01 -10.96
C THR A 199 -13.84 -2.10 -11.95
N LYS A 200 -14.30 -3.26 -11.46
CA LYS A 200 -14.82 -4.35 -12.29
C LYS A 200 -16.14 -3.98 -12.97
N PHE A 201 -17.01 -3.27 -12.26
CA PHE A 201 -18.30 -2.85 -12.78
C PHE A 201 -18.14 -1.82 -13.91
N TYR A 202 -17.25 -0.83 -13.72
CA TYR A 202 -17.00 0.20 -14.71
C TYR A 202 -16.01 -0.21 -15.81
N GLY A 203 -15.37 -1.38 -15.71
CA GLY A 203 -14.40 -1.86 -16.69
C GLY A 203 -13.08 -1.07 -16.70
N ILE A 204 -12.73 -0.44 -15.58
CA ILE A 204 -11.49 0.37 -15.42
C ILE A 204 -10.53 -0.32 -14.45
N LYS A 205 -9.27 0.11 -14.46
CA LYS A 205 -8.23 -0.51 -13.63
C LYS A 205 -8.06 0.20 -12.28
N LEU A 206 -8.27 1.51 -12.21
CA LEU A 206 -8.06 2.35 -11.03
C LEU A 206 -9.25 3.26 -10.81
N LEU A 207 -9.78 3.27 -9.59
CA LEU A 207 -10.87 4.15 -9.18
C LEU A 207 -10.54 4.83 -7.86
N VAL A 208 -10.67 6.16 -7.81
CA VAL A 208 -10.37 6.96 -6.62
C VAL A 208 -11.61 7.72 -6.14
N GLY A 209 -11.71 7.91 -4.82
CA GLY A 209 -12.76 8.74 -4.23
C GLY A 209 -12.46 10.24 -4.37
N GLN A 210 -13.51 11.07 -4.26
CA GLN A 210 -13.41 12.53 -4.41
C GLN A 210 -12.38 13.17 -3.49
N GLU A 211 -12.24 12.72 -2.24
CA GLU A 211 -11.24 13.28 -1.30
C GLU A 211 -9.80 12.95 -1.70
N THR A 212 -9.59 11.91 -2.51
CA THR A 212 -8.28 11.60 -3.08
C THR A 212 -7.94 12.51 -4.25
N ALA A 213 -8.92 12.78 -5.12
CA ALA A 213 -8.74 13.65 -6.30
C ALA A 213 -8.68 15.14 -5.94
N LYS A 214 -9.21 15.51 -4.77
CA LYS A 214 -9.31 16.90 -4.31
C LYS A 214 -7.93 17.53 -4.14
N GLU A 215 -7.78 18.76 -4.65
CA GLU A 215 -6.55 19.57 -4.52
C GLU A 215 -5.30 18.92 -5.18
N LEU A 216 -5.52 18.08 -6.19
CA LEU A 216 -4.45 17.44 -6.96
C LEU A 216 -4.45 17.95 -8.43
N ASP A 217 -4.28 19.27 -8.59
CA ASP A 217 -4.27 19.94 -9.92
C ASP A 217 -3.17 19.42 -10.87
N GLY A 218 -2.20 18.66 -10.34
CA GLY A 218 -1.12 18.04 -11.13
C GLY A 218 -1.55 16.78 -11.88
N PHE A 219 -2.75 16.23 -11.63
CA PHE A 219 -3.25 15.01 -12.27
C PHE A 219 -4.47 15.29 -13.14
N LEU A 220 -4.57 14.57 -14.25
CA LEU A 220 -5.77 14.53 -15.08
C LEU A 220 -6.72 13.46 -14.54
N PHE A 221 -7.95 13.87 -14.20
CA PHE A 221 -8.98 12.96 -13.70
C PHE A 221 -10.16 12.88 -14.67
N ARG A 222 -10.65 11.68 -14.89
CA ARG A 222 -11.93 11.44 -15.56
C ARG A 222 -12.99 11.11 -14.50
N ALA A 223 -14.05 11.91 -14.40
CA ALA A 223 -15.18 11.62 -13.54
C ALA A 223 -15.91 10.36 -14.05
N ILE A 224 -16.16 9.39 -13.19
CA ILE A 224 -16.78 8.12 -13.60
C ILE A 224 -18.26 8.09 -13.23
N ASP A 225 -18.58 8.33 -11.95
CA ASP A 225 -19.96 8.26 -11.47
C ASP A 225 -20.11 8.92 -10.09
N LYS A 226 -21.36 9.09 -9.66
CA LYS A 226 -21.77 9.44 -8.30
C LYS A 226 -22.35 8.21 -7.61
N VAL A 227 -21.57 7.54 -6.79
CA VAL A 227 -21.92 6.26 -6.19
C VAL A 227 -22.50 6.44 -4.79
N LYS A 228 -23.73 5.93 -4.60
CA LYS A 228 -24.30 5.84 -3.27
C LYS A 228 -23.80 4.59 -2.55
N VAL A 229 -22.91 4.78 -1.59
CA VAL A 229 -22.33 3.66 -0.81
C VAL A 229 -23.24 3.31 0.36
N LYS A 230 -23.40 2.02 0.63
CA LYS A 230 -24.20 1.53 1.75
C LYS A 230 -23.71 2.15 3.06
N GLY A 231 -24.59 2.84 3.79
CA GLY A 231 -24.28 3.52 5.05
C GLY A 231 -23.96 5.01 4.92
N LYS A 232 -23.91 5.56 3.70
CA LYS A 232 -23.84 7.02 3.48
C LYS A 232 -25.14 7.52 2.85
N HIS A 233 -25.59 8.70 3.30
CA HIS A 233 -26.80 9.35 2.79
C HIS A 233 -26.54 10.09 1.47
N GLU A 234 -25.32 10.55 1.27
CA GLU A 234 -24.91 11.32 0.08
C GLU A 234 -24.13 10.43 -0.89
N ALA A 235 -24.32 10.68 -2.17
CA ALA A 235 -23.54 10.07 -3.22
C ALA A 235 -22.12 10.65 -3.20
N ILE A 236 -21.13 9.80 -3.45
CA ILE A 236 -19.71 10.16 -3.49
C ILE A 236 -19.27 10.12 -4.95
N GLU A 237 -18.67 11.19 -5.40
CA GLU A 237 -18.04 11.23 -6.71
C GLU A 237 -16.80 10.35 -6.76
N CYS A 238 -16.65 9.60 -7.82
CA CYS A 238 -15.47 8.77 -8.05
C CYS A 238 -14.85 9.07 -9.42
N PHE A 239 -13.55 8.96 -9.47
CA PHE A 239 -12.72 9.41 -10.58
C PHE A 239 -11.73 8.32 -10.99
N GLU A 240 -11.35 8.33 -12.26
CA GLU A 240 -10.21 7.58 -12.78
C GLU A 240 -9.05 8.54 -13.02
N PRO A 241 -7.90 8.36 -12.34
CA PRO A 241 -6.69 9.09 -12.67
C PRO A 241 -6.14 8.62 -14.02
N MET A 242 -5.96 9.58 -14.95
CA MET A 242 -5.46 9.34 -16.30
C MET A 242 -3.95 9.58 -16.44
N GLY A 243 -3.27 9.96 -15.34
CA GLY A 243 -1.85 10.29 -15.29
C GLY A 243 -1.58 11.74 -14.86
N GLU A 244 -0.31 12.13 -14.86
CA GLU A 244 0.07 13.53 -14.59
C GLU A 244 -0.35 14.42 -15.77
N ILE A 245 -0.87 15.61 -15.47
CA ILE A 245 -1.39 16.53 -16.50
C ILE A 245 -0.30 17.01 -17.47
N GLY A 246 0.96 17.02 -17.01
CA GLY A 246 2.13 17.37 -17.82
C GLY A 246 2.47 16.34 -18.89
N ASP A 247 2.14 15.08 -18.66
CA ASP A 247 2.41 13.96 -19.57
C ASP A 247 1.20 13.68 -20.50
N ALA A 248 0.02 14.22 -20.18
CA ALA A 248 -1.18 14.06 -20.97
C ALA A 248 -1.09 14.88 -22.25
N ASN A 249 -1.28 14.24 -23.41
CA ASN A 249 -1.38 14.93 -24.69
C ASN A 249 -2.74 15.66 -24.83
N ASP A 250 -2.82 16.57 -25.81
CA ASP A 250 -4.02 17.39 -26.02
C ASP A 250 -5.25 16.55 -26.43
N GLU A 251 -5.04 15.43 -27.11
CA GLU A 251 -6.10 14.51 -27.51
C GLU A 251 -6.75 13.84 -26.28
N LEU A 252 -5.95 13.38 -25.33
CA LEU A 252 -6.45 12.80 -24.07
C LEU A 252 -7.21 13.83 -23.24
N LYS A 253 -6.68 15.07 -23.12
CA LYS A 253 -7.35 16.15 -22.39
C LYS A 253 -8.70 16.48 -23.02
N ALA A 254 -8.76 16.64 -24.34
CA ALA A 254 -10.00 16.89 -25.06
C ALA A 254 -11.01 15.75 -24.91
N SER A 255 -10.56 14.50 -24.97
CA SER A 255 -11.41 13.32 -24.76
C SER A 255 -12.01 13.27 -23.35
N VAL A 256 -11.25 13.66 -22.32
CA VAL A 256 -11.75 13.75 -20.94
C VAL A 256 -12.77 14.86 -20.78
N GLU A 257 -12.55 16.03 -21.40
CA GLU A 257 -13.53 17.14 -21.40
C GLU A 257 -14.82 16.75 -22.09
N GLU A 258 -14.76 16.15 -23.29
CA GLU A 258 -15.95 15.66 -24.01
C GLU A 258 -16.73 14.61 -23.20
N TYR A 259 -16.01 13.72 -22.51
CA TYR A 259 -16.62 12.73 -21.62
C TYR A 259 -17.35 13.40 -20.45
N HIS A 260 -16.75 14.44 -19.83
CA HIS A 260 -17.39 15.18 -18.74
C HIS A 260 -18.66 15.89 -19.20
N ASP A 261 -18.64 16.56 -20.36
CA ASP A 261 -19.82 17.21 -20.96
C ASP A 261 -20.96 16.20 -21.19
N ALA A 262 -20.61 15.01 -21.69
CA ALA A 262 -21.58 13.93 -21.89
C ALA A 262 -22.16 13.41 -20.56
N LEU A 263 -21.32 13.26 -19.54
CA LEU A 263 -21.74 12.81 -18.20
C LEU A 263 -22.65 13.83 -17.52
N GLU A 264 -22.33 15.13 -17.61
CA GLU A 264 -23.21 16.20 -17.09
C GLU A 264 -24.59 16.23 -17.79
N SER A 265 -24.62 15.91 -19.06
CA SER A 265 -25.87 15.83 -19.82
C SER A 265 -26.74 14.62 -19.45
N TYR A 266 -26.14 13.61 -18.83
CA TYR A 266 -26.82 12.40 -18.38
C TYR A 266 -27.53 12.58 -17.02
N TYR A 267 -27.01 13.43 -16.13
CA TYR A 267 -27.61 13.75 -14.83
C TYR A 267 -28.62 14.90 -14.91
#